data_da862bc00b1c48ad884bc06977f26661
#
_entry.id   da862bc00b1c48ad884bc06977f26661
#
_cell.length_a   1.000
_cell.length_b   1.000
_cell.length_c   1.000
_cell.angle_alpha   90.00
_cell.angle_beta   90.00
_cell.angle_gamma   90.00
#
_symmetry.space_group_name_H-M   'P 1'
#
loop_
_entity.id
_entity.type
_entity.pdbx_description
1 polymer ?
#
loop_
_entity_poly.entity_id
_entity_poly.type
_entity_poly.pdbx_seq_one_letter_code
_entity_poly.pdbx_strand_id
1 'polypeptide(L)'
;MNIKKRLLVGGVCGALLIGTMVPALAATVHYNDGAAVGGSAEWTAWTQEWNTVATDYTQVSLTPGADETELNFAWYSQDNGSAATPVVHFGTNRNSLRAYTGTAGDVDTSLTGGVAYHYNHVTVTGLAPNTTYYYTVEKNGVQTEVETY
;
A
#
# COMPACT_ATOMS: atom_id res chain seq x y z
N MET A 1 -15.06 73.12 -25.00
CA MET A 1 -15.47 71.87 -25.62
C MET A 1 -14.49 70.80 -25.21
N ASN A 2 -14.87 70.05 -24.19
CA ASN A 2 -13.95 69.13 -23.50
C ASN A 2 -14.17 67.67 -24.00
N ILE A 3 -13.21 67.15 -24.69
CA ILE A 3 -13.20 65.75 -25.12
C ILE A 3 -12.57 64.93 -23.99
N LYS A 4 -13.41 64.20 -23.24
CA LYS A 4 -12.98 63.24 -22.23
C LYS A 4 -12.45 62.01 -22.94
N LYS A 5 -11.14 61.79 -22.87
CA LYS A 5 -10.51 60.56 -23.27
C LYS A 5 -10.87 59.47 -22.24
N ARG A 6 -11.64 58.47 -22.66
CA ARG A 6 -11.88 57.25 -21.88
C ARG A 6 -10.69 56.33 -22.08
N LEU A 7 -9.94 56.15 -21.02
CA LEU A 7 -8.89 55.15 -20.96
C LEU A 7 -9.58 53.79 -20.75
N LEU A 8 -9.50 52.95 -21.74
CA LEU A 8 -9.94 51.55 -21.61
C LEU A 8 -8.80 50.79 -20.96
N VAL A 9 -8.95 50.51 -19.68
CA VAL A 9 -8.04 49.58 -18.99
C VAL A 9 -8.50 48.19 -19.33
N GLY A 10 -7.85 47.57 -20.30
CA GLY A 10 -8.02 46.16 -20.58
C GLY A 10 -7.40 45.32 -19.45
N GLY A 11 -8.25 44.83 -18.57
CA GLY A 11 -7.83 43.84 -17.58
C GLY A 11 -7.56 42.53 -18.28
N VAL A 12 -6.29 42.19 -18.40
CA VAL A 12 -5.87 40.83 -18.75
C VAL A 12 -6.14 39.99 -17.52
N CYS A 13 -7.26 39.30 -17.46
CA CYS A 13 -7.49 38.20 -16.58
C CYS A 13 -6.58 37.07 -17.03
N GLY A 14 -5.36 37.04 -16.50
CA GLY A 14 -4.53 35.86 -16.55
C GLY A 14 -5.20 34.78 -15.71
N ALA A 15 -5.93 33.88 -16.36
CA ALA A 15 -6.34 32.65 -15.71
C ALA A 15 -5.08 31.87 -15.38
N LEU A 16 -4.67 31.93 -14.12
CA LEU A 16 -3.69 31.00 -13.58
C LEU A 16 -4.36 29.63 -13.62
N LEU A 17 -4.10 28.87 -14.66
CA LEU A 17 -4.34 27.43 -14.65
C LEU A 17 -3.35 26.85 -13.62
N ILE A 18 -3.78 26.82 -12.37
CA ILE A 18 -3.20 25.93 -11.40
C ILE A 18 -3.60 24.55 -11.89
N GLY A 19 -2.75 23.98 -12.73
CA GLY A 19 -2.80 22.57 -13.03
C GLY A 19 -2.63 21.86 -11.70
N THR A 20 -3.73 21.40 -11.12
CA THR A 20 -3.67 20.35 -10.13
C THR A 20 -2.98 19.21 -10.86
N MET A 21 -1.71 18.99 -10.57
CA MET A 21 -1.09 17.71 -10.83
C MET A 21 -1.89 16.74 -9.97
N VAL A 22 -2.91 16.15 -10.57
CA VAL A 22 -3.44 14.89 -10.09
C VAL A 22 -2.21 14.00 -10.11
N PRO A 23 -1.73 13.49 -8.97
CA PRO A 23 -0.70 12.46 -9.02
C PRO A 23 -1.29 11.42 -9.95
N ALA A 24 -0.59 11.13 -11.04
CA ALA A 24 -0.96 10.02 -11.88
C ALA A 24 -1.04 8.86 -10.89
N LEU A 25 -2.26 8.37 -10.65
CA LEU A 25 -2.46 7.09 -9.99
C LEU A 25 -1.50 6.19 -10.74
N ALA A 26 -0.50 5.67 -10.05
CA ALA A 26 0.43 4.73 -10.63
C ALA A 26 -0.47 3.70 -11.32
N ALA A 27 -0.44 3.71 -12.64
CA ALA A 27 -1.24 2.77 -13.39
C ALA A 27 -0.81 1.42 -12.88
N THR A 28 -1.75 0.63 -12.40
CA THR A 28 -1.45 -0.72 -11.92
C THR A 28 -0.82 -1.42 -13.11
N VAL A 29 0.49 -1.63 -13.03
CA VAL A 29 1.22 -2.27 -14.13
C VAL A 29 0.80 -3.72 -14.13
N HIS A 30 -0.08 -4.07 -15.05
CA HIS A 30 -0.49 -5.45 -15.23
C HIS A 30 0.61 -6.17 -16.02
N TYR A 31 1.25 -7.13 -15.40
CA TYR A 31 2.35 -7.91 -15.95
C TYR A 31 2.05 -8.58 -17.30
N ASN A 32 0.79 -8.75 -17.67
CA ASN A 32 0.36 -9.51 -18.82
C ASN A 32 -0.45 -8.73 -19.86
N ASP A 33 -0.53 -7.41 -19.74
CA ASP A 33 -1.31 -6.60 -20.70
C ASP A 33 -0.51 -6.16 -21.93
N GLY A 34 0.75 -6.55 -22.01
CA GLY A 34 1.65 -6.17 -23.10
C GLY A 34 2.15 -4.72 -23.04
N ALA A 35 1.68 -3.91 -22.11
CA ALA A 35 2.07 -2.50 -21.98
C ALA A 35 3.44 -2.34 -21.28
N ALA A 36 3.79 -3.25 -20.39
CA ALA A 36 5.06 -3.25 -19.67
C ALA A 36 6.16 -3.90 -20.49
N VAL A 37 6.48 -3.34 -21.63
CA VAL A 37 7.62 -3.80 -22.44
C VAL A 37 8.90 -3.13 -21.92
N GLY A 38 9.98 -3.89 -21.81
CA GLY A 38 11.28 -3.38 -21.39
C GLY A 38 11.67 -2.11 -22.17
N GLY A 39 11.99 -1.04 -21.44
CA GLY A 39 12.33 0.27 -22.01
C GLY A 39 11.18 1.25 -22.11
N SER A 40 9.93 0.86 -21.81
CA SER A 40 8.81 1.78 -21.68
C SER A 40 8.89 2.62 -20.40
N ALA A 41 8.14 3.74 -20.35
CA ALA A 41 8.03 4.56 -19.14
C ALA A 41 7.42 3.78 -17.99
N GLU A 42 6.42 2.94 -18.28
CA GLU A 42 5.76 2.06 -17.31
C GLU A 42 6.74 1.03 -16.75
N TRP A 43 7.56 0.40 -17.60
CA TRP A 43 8.61 -0.52 -17.16
C TRP A 43 9.62 0.16 -16.25
N THR A 44 10.03 1.38 -16.60
CA THR A 44 10.98 2.15 -15.78
C THR A 44 10.39 2.49 -14.43
N ALA A 45 9.14 2.95 -14.37
CA ALA A 45 8.45 3.25 -13.13
C ALA A 45 8.30 1.98 -12.26
N TRP A 46 7.88 0.88 -12.86
CA TRP A 46 7.76 -0.40 -12.17
C TRP A 46 9.10 -0.89 -11.60
N THR A 47 10.20 -0.79 -12.37
CA THR A 47 11.52 -1.21 -11.88
C THR A 47 12.00 -0.38 -10.71
N GLN A 48 11.69 0.92 -10.71
CA GLN A 48 12.01 1.80 -9.59
C GLN A 48 11.21 1.42 -8.34
N GLU A 49 9.91 1.19 -8.49
CA GLU A 49 9.05 0.73 -7.41
C GLU A 49 9.51 -0.64 -6.88
N TRP A 50 9.76 -1.59 -7.77
CA TRP A 50 10.27 -2.91 -7.40
C TRP A 50 11.56 -2.83 -6.60
N ASN A 51 12.50 -1.98 -6.98
CA ASN A 51 13.75 -1.82 -6.26
C ASN A 51 13.56 -1.29 -4.83
N THR A 52 12.48 -0.55 -4.58
CA THR A 52 12.18 -0.07 -3.23
C THR A 52 11.54 -1.14 -2.36
N VAL A 53 10.75 -2.05 -2.93
CA VAL A 53 10.04 -3.08 -2.19
C VAL A 53 10.78 -4.41 -2.11
N ALA A 54 11.63 -4.73 -3.09
CA ALA A 54 12.30 -6.02 -3.20
C ALA A 54 13.22 -6.34 -2.02
N THR A 55 13.71 -5.32 -1.32
CA THR A 55 14.57 -5.45 -0.13
C THR A 55 13.84 -5.11 1.16
N ASP A 56 12.56 -4.76 1.10
CA ASP A 56 11.75 -4.49 2.27
C ASP A 56 11.08 -5.77 2.76
N TYR A 57 11.73 -6.47 3.68
CA TYR A 57 11.21 -7.70 4.28
C TYR A 57 9.97 -7.47 5.16
N THR A 58 9.59 -6.23 5.43
CA THR A 58 8.38 -5.91 6.21
C THR A 58 7.12 -5.81 5.35
N GLN A 59 7.22 -6.03 4.03
CA GLN A 59 6.06 -6.10 3.16
C GLN A 59 5.10 -7.21 3.60
N VAL A 60 3.80 -6.93 3.50
CA VAL A 60 2.78 -7.92 3.85
C VAL A 60 2.50 -8.80 2.63
N SER A 61 2.67 -10.09 2.82
CA SER A 61 2.30 -11.10 1.83
C SER A 61 0.91 -11.66 2.16
N LEU A 62 0.04 -11.70 1.17
CA LEU A 62 -1.28 -12.30 1.26
C LEU A 62 -1.30 -13.57 0.42
N THR A 63 -1.72 -14.67 1.03
CA THR A 63 -1.84 -15.97 0.35
C THR A 63 -3.17 -16.65 0.71
N PRO A 64 -3.77 -17.45 -0.17
CA PRO A 64 -4.91 -18.27 0.20
C PRO A 64 -4.62 -19.12 1.44
N GLY A 65 -5.62 -19.36 2.27
CA GLY A 65 -5.54 -20.30 3.38
C GLY A 65 -5.77 -21.74 2.95
N ALA A 66 -6.41 -22.52 3.81
CA ALA A 66 -6.73 -23.92 3.50
C ALA A 66 -7.74 -24.06 2.36
N ASP A 67 -8.59 -23.05 2.18
CA ASP A 67 -9.56 -22.95 1.09
C ASP A 67 -9.85 -21.48 0.76
N GLU A 68 -10.78 -21.22 -0.17
CA GLU A 68 -11.16 -19.90 -0.66
C GLU A 68 -11.87 -19.00 0.39
N THR A 69 -12.24 -19.55 1.54
CA THR A 69 -12.83 -18.78 2.66
C THR A 69 -11.79 -18.31 3.65
N GLU A 70 -10.52 -18.58 3.41
CA GLU A 70 -9.42 -18.21 4.28
C GLU A 70 -8.37 -17.36 3.57
N LEU A 71 -7.80 -16.41 4.29
CA LEU A 71 -6.71 -15.56 3.82
C LEU A 71 -5.61 -15.51 4.87
N ASN A 72 -4.40 -15.83 4.47
CA ASN A 72 -3.21 -15.73 5.29
C ASN A 72 -2.50 -14.39 5.05
N PHE A 73 -2.12 -13.75 6.13
CA PHE A 73 -1.23 -12.61 6.18
C PHE A 73 0.10 -13.04 6.77
N ALA A 74 1.18 -12.70 6.09
CA ALA A 74 2.53 -12.96 6.59
C ALA A 74 3.43 -11.74 6.34
N TRP A 75 4.24 -11.37 7.32
CA TRP A 75 5.24 -10.30 7.20
C TRP A 75 6.36 -10.51 8.21
N TYR A 76 7.46 -9.82 8.01
CA TYR A 76 8.50 -9.72 9.02
C TYR A 76 8.44 -8.37 9.72
N SER A 77 8.73 -8.35 11.01
CA SER A 77 8.94 -7.14 11.79
C SER A 77 10.37 -7.11 12.30
N GLN A 78 10.91 -5.91 12.41
CA GLN A 78 12.21 -5.65 12.97
C GLN A 78 11.99 -4.81 14.21
N ASP A 79 11.91 -5.44 15.35
CA ASP A 79 11.83 -4.77 16.64
C ASP A 79 12.96 -5.23 17.57
N ASN A 80 13.20 -4.48 18.62
CA ASN A 80 14.28 -4.77 19.57
C ASN A 80 13.78 -5.59 20.76
N GLY A 81 12.60 -6.18 20.66
CA GLY A 81 11.94 -6.89 21.73
C GLY A 81 11.68 -8.35 21.43
N SER A 82 10.90 -8.99 22.26
CA SER A 82 10.32 -10.29 21.97
C SER A 82 9.23 -10.17 20.92
N ALA A 83 9.05 -11.22 20.11
CA ALA A 83 7.97 -11.28 19.13
C ALA A 83 6.62 -10.99 19.81
N ALA A 84 5.96 -9.93 19.38
CA ALA A 84 4.62 -9.57 19.86
C ALA A 84 3.57 -10.43 19.16
N THR A 85 2.38 -10.56 19.75
CA THR A 85 1.27 -11.22 19.08
C THR A 85 0.85 -10.38 17.85
N PRO A 86 0.92 -10.91 16.62
CA PRO A 86 0.57 -10.17 15.43
C PRO A 86 -0.93 -9.95 15.33
N VAL A 87 -1.33 -8.79 14.85
CA VAL A 87 -2.72 -8.39 14.70
C VAL A 87 -3.00 -7.91 13.28
N VAL A 88 -4.06 -8.44 12.70
CA VAL A 88 -4.67 -7.94 11.47
C VAL A 88 -6.10 -7.49 11.80
N HIS A 89 -6.46 -6.27 11.42
CA HIS A 89 -7.84 -5.83 11.46
C HIS A 89 -8.45 -6.01 10.08
N PHE A 90 -9.57 -6.71 10.00
CA PHE A 90 -10.16 -7.14 8.74
C PHE A 90 -11.69 -7.08 8.77
N GLY A 91 -12.33 -6.74 7.65
CA GLY A 91 -13.78 -6.69 7.55
C GLY A 91 -14.30 -6.02 6.29
N THR A 92 -15.61 -6.05 6.10
CA THR A 92 -16.29 -5.45 4.94
C THR A 92 -16.63 -3.96 5.14
N ASN A 93 -16.45 -3.43 6.35
CA ASN A 93 -16.68 -2.02 6.64
C ASN A 93 -15.34 -1.36 7.01
N ARG A 94 -14.87 -0.45 6.15
CA ARG A 94 -13.59 0.25 6.32
C ARG A 94 -13.43 0.95 7.68
N ASN A 95 -14.53 1.39 8.27
CA ASN A 95 -14.53 2.13 9.53
C ASN A 95 -14.78 1.24 10.77
N SER A 96 -14.95 -0.07 10.57
CA SER A 96 -15.25 -1.01 11.64
C SER A 96 -14.68 -2.38 11.29
N LEU A 97 -13.39 -2.53 11.53
CA LEU A 97 -12.63 -3.75 11.27
C LEU A 97 -12.55 -4.59 12.56
N ARG A 98 -12.60 -5.90 12.42
CA ARG A 98 -12.43 -6.85 13.52
C ARG A 98 -10.97 -7.27 13.61
N ALA A 99 -10.43 -7.35 14.82
CA ALA A 99 -9.09 -7.85 15.07
C ALA A 99 -9.03 -9.39 14.96
N TYR A 100 -8.01 -9.86 14.27
CA TYR A 100 -7.59 -11.26 14.20
C TYR A 100 -6.15 -11.34 14.68
N THR A 101 -5.87 -12.30 15.53
CA THR A 101 -4.52 -12.54 16.06
C THR A 101 -3.95 -13.82 15.50
N GLY A 102 -2.65 -13.92 15.49
CA GLY A 102 -1.95 -15.09 14.96
C GLY A 102 -0.73 -15.47 15.77
N THR A 103 0.28 -15.97 15.10
CA THR A 103 1.52 -16.44 15.68
C THR A 103 2.71 -15.63 15.19
N ALA A 104 3.68 -15.42 16.05
CA ALA A 104 4.97 -14.83 15.73
C ALA A 104 6.09 -15.62 16.36
N GLY A 105 7.31 -15.45 15.85
CA GLY A 105 8.51 -16.04 16.43
C GLY A 105 9.76 -15.44 15.80
N ASP A 106 10.89 -15.79 16.38
CA ASP A 106 12.18 -15.26 15.97
C ASP A 106 12.66 -15.94 14.68
N VAL A 107 13.29 -15.14 13.83
CA VAL A 107 14.02 -15.63 12.65
C VAL A 107 15.48 -15.86 13.05
N ASP A 108 16.06 -16.96 12.58
CA ASP A 108 17.49 -17.24 12.79
C ASP A 108 18.34 -16.11 12.17
N THR A 109 19.07 -15.40 13.00
CA THR A 109 19.91 -14.26 12.59
C THR A 109 21.01 -14.65 11.61
N SER A 110 21.41 -15.93 11.54
CA SER A 110 22.35 -16.41 10.54
C SER A 110 21.82 -16.27 9.10
N LEU A 111 20.50 -16.33 8.92
CA LEU A 111 19.82 -16.18 7.63
C LEU A 111 19.65 -14.72 7.21
N THR A 112 19.77 -13.79 8.15
CA THR A 112 19.49 -12.35 7.95
C THR A 112 20.73 -11.48 8.07
N GLY A 113 21.92 -12.08 8.01
CA GLY A 113 23.18 -11.35 8.13
C GLY A 113 23.39 -10.72 9.52
N GLY A 114 22.81 -11.31 10.57
CA GLY A 114 22.93 -10.84 11.94
C GLY A 114 21.84 -9.85 12.37
N VAL A 115 20.91 -9.51 11.48
CA VAL A 115 19.78 -8.61 11.80
C VAL A 115 18.65 -9.43 12.42
N ALA A 116 18.14 -8.98 13.57
CA ALA A 116 17.02 -9.64 14.24
C ALA A 116 15.69 -9.30 13.54
N TYR A 117 14.95 -10.34 13.17
CA TYR A 117 13.59 -10.25 12.64
C TYR A 117 12.68 -11.21 13.40
N HIS A 118 11.40 -10.87 13.43
CA HIS A 118 10.32 -11.77 13.82
C HIS A 118 9.46 -12.07 12.61
N TYR A 119 9.10 -13.34 12.41
CA TYR A 119 8.04 -13.68 11.46
C TYR A 119 6.67 -13.46 12.13
N ASN A 120 5.70 -13.06 11.37
CA ASN A 120 4.33 -12.87 11.81
C ASN A 120 3.40 -13.59 10.82
N HIS A 121 2.39 -14.27 11.35
CA HIS A 121 1.41 -14.99 10.56
C HIS A 121 0.03 -14.88 11.19
N VAL A 122 -0.95 -14.44 10.42
CA VAL A 122 -2.36 -14.32 10.85
C VAL A 122 -3.24 -14.93 9.76
N THR A 123 -4.16 -15.82 10.13
CA THR A 123 -5.18 -16.36 9.24
C THR A 123 -6.53 -15.70 9.55
N VAL A 124 -7.14 -15.15 8.54
CA VAL A 124 -8.52 -14.64 8.57
C VAL A 124 -9.42 -15.66 7.91
N THR A 125 -10.56 -15.96 8.50
CA THR A 125 -11.49 -16.99 8.04
C THR A 125 -12.87 -16.41 7.80
N GLY A 126 -13.71 -17.14 7.04
CA GLY A 126 -15.10 -16.77 6.79
C GLY A 126 -15.26 -15.74 5.67
N LEU A 127 -14.35 -15.72 4.71
CA LEU A 127 -14.46 -14.88 3.51
C LEU A 127 -15.61 -15.39 2.64
N ALA A 128 -16.36 -14.44 2.06
CA ALA A 128 -17.39 -14.70 1.06
C ALA A 128 -16.87 -14.34 -0.34
N PRO A 129 -17.22 -15.08 -1.38
CA PRO A 129 -16.82 -14.76 -2.75
C PRO A 129 -17.42 -13.41 -3.21
N ASN A 130 -16.76 -12.76 -4.15
CA ASN A 130 -17.18 -11.48 -4.73
C ASN A 130 -17.46 -10.38 -3.70
N THR A 131 -16.70 -10.38 -2.61
CA THR A 131 -16.89 -9.43 -1.50
C THR A 131 -15.61 -8.61 -1.35
N THR A 132 -15.74 -7.31 -1.31
CA THR A 132 -14.63 -6.40 -1.00
C THR A 132 -14.39 -6.38 0.49
N TYR A 133 -13.16 -6.57 0.88
CA TYR A 133 -12.69 -6.49 2.25
C TYR A 133 -11.68 -5.35 2.41
N TYR A 134 -11.59 -4.86 3.62
CA TYR A 134 -10.60 -3.86 4.05
C TYR A 134 -9.77 -4.43 5.17
N TYR A 135 -8.51 -4.06 5.20
CA TYR A 135 -7.62 -4.52 6.26
C TYR A 135 -6.56 -3.50 6.64
N THR A 136 -6.04 -3.65 7.84
CA THR A 136 -4.80 -3.04 8.32
C THR A 136 -3.99 -4.10 9.04
N VAL A 137 -2.69 -3.89 9.11
CA VAL A 137 -1.75 -4.77 9.83
C VAL A 137 -1.06 -3.94 10.90
N GLU A 138 -0.85 -4.50 12.07
CA GLU A 138 0.01 -3.87 13.07
C GLU A 138 1.46 -4.28 12.86
N LYS A 139 2.31 -3.30 12.57
CA LYS A 139 3.76 -3.46 12.46
C LYS A 139 4.44 -2.66 13.58
N ASN A 140 5.15 -3.34 14.47
CA ASN A 140 5.84 -2.69 15.60
C ASN A 140 4.90 -1.81 16.46
N GLY A 141 3.66 -2.25 16.68
CA GLY A 141 2.65 -1.52 17.44
C GLY A 141 2.02 -0.34 16.71
N VAL A 142 2.32 -0.15 15.41
CA VAL A 142 1.73 0.88 14.57
C VAL A 142 0.84 0.24 13.51
N GLN A 143 -0.40 0.69 13.44
CA GLN A 143 -1.35 0.24 12.44
C GLN A 143 -1.03 0.86 11.08
N THR A 144 -1.02 0.05 10.02
CA THR A 144 -0.84 0.52 8.64
C THR A 144 -2.06 1.31 8.15
N GLU A 145 -1.92 1.96 7.00
CA GLU A 145 -3.06 2.50 6.24
C GLU A 145 -4.07 1.38 5.93
N VAL A 146 -5.33 1.77 5.68
CA VAL A 146 -6.38 0.81 5.33
C VAL A 146 -6.26 0.44 3.86
N GLU A 147 -5.96 -0.82 3.63
CA GLU A 147 -5.86 -1.44 2.31
C GLU A 147 -7.15 -2.15 1.91
N THR A 148 -7.24 -2.53 0.65
CA THR A 148 -8.40 -3.23 0.07
C THR A 148 -7.98 -4.59 -0.48
N TYR A 149 -8.80 -5.61 -0.21
CA TYR A 149 -8.68 -6.96 -0.74
C TYR A 149 -9.92 -7.34 -1.52
#